data_96181a3d981569dfd8b94703298f3974
#
_entry.id   96181a3d981569dfd8b94703298f3974
#
_cell.length_a   1.000
_cell.length_b   1.000
_cell.length_c   1.000
_cell.angle_alpha   90.00
_cell.angle_beta   90.00
_cell.angle_gamma   90.00
#
_symmetry.space_group_name_H-M   'P 1'
#
loop_
_entity.id
_entity.type
_entity.pdbx_description
1 polymer ?
#
loop_
_entity_poly.entity_id
_entity_poly.type
_entity_poly.pdbx_seq_one_letter_code
_entity_poly.pdbx_strand_id
1 'polypeptide(L)'
;MKTNKKFLTILTLCIALSLTACGATDAAGTDKTNESLTETGTVSTDSSNTALDDLYQQENQIFADHEAVWNKVFGMMSKSDADPSKNYADYLADTVEANKDSFTEDELKTLTDDIETIRKIEEQIAELEQGTTTADNAAPENNSEAASPFRNFSGQDLDGNSVDESLFSSNAVTVVNFWFTGCKPCVAELSKLDELNNTLKTMGGEVIGINTKTFDGNEAAIKEAAAVLESQGAKYRNISIDSASDAGKYASDIMAFPTTILVDRNGNIVGDPILGGIDNQDNYDSLMQQIQSVIDADSANQ
;
A
#
# COMPACT_ATOMS: atom_id res chain seq x y z
N MET A 1 -10.10 -33.00 46.11
CA MET A 1 -10.18 -34.31 45.40
C MET A 1 -10.61 -34.06 43.95
N LYS A 2 -9.90 -34.70 43.03
CA LYS A 2 -10.03 -34.80 41.57
C LYS A 2 -9.34 -33.73 40.72
N THR A 3 -8.08 -34.05 40.46
CA THR A 3 -7.26 -33.64 39.34
C THR A 3 -7.80 -34.13 37.99
N ASN A 4 -7.85 -33.25 36.97
CA ASN A 4 -7.97 -33.69 35.60
C ASN A 4 -6.84 -33.08 34.77
N LYS A 5 -5.84 -33.91 34.52
CA LYS A 5 -4.82 -33.72 33.50
C LYS A 5 -5.47 -33.85 32.11
N LYS A 6 -5.35 -32.87 31.24
CA LYS A 6 -5.61 -33.03 29.82
C LYS A 6 -4.28 -33.02 29.04
N PHE A 7 -4.12 -34.13 28.33
CA PHE A 7 -3.01 -34.51 27.49
C PHE A 7 -2.78 -33.54 26.33
N LEU A 8 -1.52 -33.13 26.16
CA LEU A 8 -0.99 -32.44 25.02
C LEU A 8 -0.60 -33.50 23.98
N THR A 9 -1.29 -33.52 22.84
CA THR A 9 -0.94 -34.40 21.72
C THR A 9 -0.17 -33.57 20.70
N ILE A 10 1.14 -33.81 20.67
CA ILE A 10 2.03 -33.24 19.63
C ILE A 10 1.87 -34.15 18.40
N LEU A 11 1.36 -33.60 17.30
CA LEU A 11 1.30 -34.28 16.01
C LEU A 11 2.52 -33.82 15.16
N THR A 12 3.54 -34.67 15.17
CA THR A 12 4.74 -34.51 14.33
C THR A 12 4.41 -35.05 12.94
N LEU A 13 4.35 -34.19 11.93
CA LEU A 13 4.18 -34.60 10.54
C LEU A 13 5.56 -34.61 9.86
N CYS A 14 6.11 -35.83 9.69
CA CYS A 14 7.28 -36.10 8.86
C CYS A 14 6.87 -36.12 7.39
N ILE A 15 7.39 -35.18 6.58
CA ILE A 15 7.33 -35.25 5.11
C ILE A 15 8.62 -35.87 4.61
N ALA A 16 8.52 -37.08 4.08
CA ALA A 16 9.60 -37.81 3.43
C ALA A 16 9.78 -37.34 2.00
N LEU A 17 10.98 -36.85 1.66
CA LEU A 17 11.41 -36.64 0.28
C LEU A 17 11.68 -38.01 -0.37
N SER A 18 10.97 -38.30 -1.46
CA SER A 18 11.32 -39.39 -2.39
C SER A 18 12.03 -38.83 -3.61
N LEU A 19 13.34 -39.01 -3.65
CA LEU A 19 14.16 -38.94 -4.87
C LEU A 19 13.89 -40.17 -5.72
N THR A 20 13.46 -39.97 -6.97
CA THR A 20 13.47 -41.03 -8.00
C THR A 20 14.44 -40.63 -9.09
N ALA A 21 15.58 -41.32 -9.11
CA ALA A 21 16.53 -41.34 -10.23
C ALA A 21 16.30 -42.61 -11.06
N CYS A 22 16.25 -42.45 -12.37
CA CYS A 22 16.52 -43.47 -13.40
C CYS A 22 16.65 -42.74 -14.73
N GLY A 23 17.65 -42.91 -15.57
CA GLY A 23 18.64 -43.94 -15.75
C GLY A 23 19.01 -43.93 -17.23
N ALA A 24 20.27 -44.07 -17.51
CA ALA A 24 21.04 -43.90 -18.75
C ALA A 24 20.58 -44.71 -19.99
N THR A 25 21.02 -44.25 -21.19
CA THR A 25 21.93 -45.00 -22.07
C THR A 25 22.46 -44.13 -23.23
N ASP A 26 23.79 -44.01 -23.30
CA ASP A 26 24.79 -44.18 -24.40
C ASP A 26 24.53 -43.60 -25.81
N ALA A 27 25.39 -42.74 -26.34
CA ALA A 27 26.64 -43.08 -27.02
C ALA A 27 27.33 -41.84 -27.63
N ALA A 28 28.61 -41.72 -27.31
CA ALA A 28 29.79 -41.27 -28.07
C ALA A 28 29.76 -40.11 -29.09
N GLY A 29 30.71 -39.15 -28.85
CA GLY A 29 31.26 -38.26 -29.88
C GLY A 29 32.03 -37.08 -29.30
N THR A 30 33.34 -37.16 -29.27
CA THR A 30 34.38 -36.19 -28.96
C THR A 30 34.20 -34.82 -29.60
N ASP A 31 34.36 -33.69 -28.90
CA ASP A 31 35.52 -32.82 -29.03
C ASP A 31 35.55 -31.70 -27.95
N LYS A 32 36.77 -31.24 -27.65
CA LYS A 32 37.13 -30.27 -26.61
C LYS A 32 36.91 -28.85 -27.10
N THR A 33 36.31 -28.00 -26.28
CA THR A 33 36.83 -26.64 -26.02
C THR A 33 36.32 -26.11 -24.69
N ASN A 34 37.24 -25.63 -23.94
CA ASN A 34 37.10 -25.07 -22.58
C ASN A 34 36.66 -23.62 -22.72
N GLU A 35 35.46 -23.27 -22.28
CA GLU A 35 35.10 -21.90 -22.00
C GLU A 35 34.39 -21.83 -20.63
N SER A 36 35.07 -21.15 -19.73
CA SER A 36 34.60 -20.76 -18.42
C SER A 36 33.42 -19.79 -18.58
N LEU A 37 32.23 -20.25 -18.29
CA LEU A 37 31.06 -19.38 -18.12
C LEU A 37 30.89 -19.12 -16.62
N THR A 38 31.27 -17.92 -16.24
CA THR A 38 30.85 -17.28 -15.00
C THR A 38 29.33 -17.14 -15.05
N GLU A 39 28.63 -17.95 -14.28
CA GLU A 39 27.20 -17.72 -13.98
C GLU A 39 27.09 -16.45 -13.12
N THR A 40 26.82 -15.35 -13.78
CA THR A 40 26.22 -14.17 -13.14
C THR A 40 24.74 -14.51 -12.93
N GLY A 41 24.40 -14.89 -11.71
CA GLY A 41 23.01 -15.10 -11.32
C GLY A 41 22.24 -13.79 -11.45
N THR A 42 21.42 -13.68 -12.48
CA THR A 42 20.31 -12.72 -12.51
C THR A 42 19.33 -13.18 -11.45
N VAL A 43 19.33 -12.53 -10.30
CA VAL A 43 18.23 -12.62 -9.33
C VAL A 43 17.00 -12.11 -10.05
N SER A 44 15.98 -12.97 -10.16
CA SER A 44 14.75 -12.68 -10.89
C SER A 44 14.03 -11.54 -10.17
N THR A 45 13.75 -10.43 -10.85
CA THR A 45 12.98 -9.26 -10.37
C THR A 45 11.64 -9.66 -9.72
N ASP A 46 11.05 -10.75 -10.16
CA ASP A 46 9.80 -11.31 -9.66
C ASP A 46 9.92 -11.81 -8.19
N SER A 47 11.06 -12.41 -7.82
CA SER A 47 11.28 -12.89 -6.44
C SER A 47 11.52 -11.76 -5.44
N SER A 48 12.10 -10.65 -5.88
CA SER A 48 12.34 -9.46 -5.04
C SER A 48 11.04 -8.71 -4.75
N ASN A 49 10.17 -8.55 -5.75
CA ASN A 49 8.87 -7.92 -5.58
C ASN A 49 7.97 -8.71 -4.63
N THR A 50 7.96 -10.05 -4.71
CA THR A 50 7.20 -10.89 -3.77
C THR A 50 7.71 -10.75 -2.34
N ALA A 51 9.04 -10.64 -2.14
CA ALA A 51 9.63 -10.47 -0.80
C ALA A 51 9.31 -9.09 -0.21
N LEU A 52 9.32 -8.02 -1.02
CA LEU A 52 8.89 -6.69 -0.60
C LEU A 52 7.41 -6.67 -0.22
N ASP A 53 6.55 -7.28 -1.03
CA ASP A 53 5.13 -7.43 -0.74
C ASP A 53 4.86 -8.12 0.59
N ASP A 54 5.59 -9.20 0.88
CA ASP A 54 5.47 -9.94 2.15
C ASP A 54 5.87 -9.07 3.35
N LEU A 55 6.89 -8.21 3.22
CA LEU A 55 7.34 -7.30 4.27
C LEU A 55 6.30 -6.20 4.53
N TYR A 56 5.79 -5.57 3.50
CA TYR A 56 4.71 -4.57 3.66
C TYR A 56 3.43 -5.18 4.25
N GLN A 57 3.10 -6.43 3.92
CA GLN A 57 1.98 -7.13 4.55
C GLN A 57 2.21 -7.38 6.04
N GLN A 58 3.44 -7.73 6.45
CA GLN A 58 3.78 -7.91 7.86
C GLN A 58 3.63 -6.61 8.63
N GLU A 59 4.10 -5.50 8.09
CA GLU A 59 3.97 -4.18 8.70
C GLU A 59 2.50 -3.77 8.85
N ASN A 60 1.72 -3.89 7.79
CA ASN A 60 0.29 -3.60 7.83
C ASN A 60 -0.48 -4.52 8.79
N GLN A 61 -0.03 -5.77 8.99
CA GLN A 61 -0.64 -6.67 9.97
C GLN A 61 -0.41 -6.17 11.42
N ILE A 62 0.75 -5.58 11.72
CA ILE A 62 1.03 -4.97 13.02
C ILE A 62 0.04 -3.83 13.30
N PHE A 63 -0.17 -2.95 12.34
CA PHE A 63 -1.15 -1.87 12.45
C PHE A 63 -2.59 -2.40 12.65
N ALA A 64 -2.95 -3.45 11.92
CA ALA A 64 -4.27 -4.07 12.03
C ALA A 64 -4.49 -4.81 13.36
N ASP A 65 -3.47 -5.45 13.91
CA ASP A 65 -3.57 -6.17 15.18
C ASP A 65 -3.75 -5.22 16.37
N HIS A 66 -3.25 -4.00 16.27
CA HIS A 66 -3.34 -2.96 17.31
C HIS A 66 -4.03 -1.68 16.78
N GLU A 67 -5.02 -1.83 15.90
CA GLU A 67 -5.72 -0.78 15.16
C GLU A 67 -6.12 0.42 16.03
N ALA A 68 -6.75 0.18 17.19
CA ALA A 68 -7.27 1.24 18.03
C ALA A 68 -6.19 2.20 18.55
N VAL A 69 -4.99 1.70 18.86
CA VAL A 69 -3.89 2.55 19.33
C VAL A 69 -3.13 3.18 18.18
N TRP A 70 -2.97 2.47 17.03
CA TRP A 70 -2.34 3.02 15.85
C TRP A 70 -3.16 4.14 15.21
N ASN A 71 -4.49 4.07 15.22
CA ASN A 71 -5.35 5.16 14.75
C ASN A 71 -5.15 6.44 15.58
N LYS A 72 -4.84 6.34 16.88
CA LYS A 72 -4.46 7.52 17.69
C LYS A 72 -3.13 8.12 17.19
N VAL A 73 -2.12 7.27 16.93
CA VAL A 73 -0.81 7.71 16.42
C VAL A 73 -0.98 8.41 15.07
N PHE A 74 -1.67 7.77 14.13
CA PHE A 74 -1.89 8.32 12.78
C PHE A 74 -2.62 9.67 12.81
N GLY A 75 -3.60 9.83 13.71
CA GLY A 75 -4.28 11.11 13.89
C GLY A 75 -3.40 12.22 14.49
N MET A 76 -2.21 11.90 15.00
CA MET A 76 -1.24 12.86 15.55
C MET A 76 -0.06 13.15 14.60
N MET A 77 0.05 12.40 13.51
CA MET A 77 1.14 12.53 12.53
C MET A 77 0.93 13.80 11.68
N SER A 78 2.03 14.53 11.43
CA SER A 78 2.05 15.69 10.53
C SER A 78 3.16 15.52 9.50
N LYS A 79 2.83 15.74 8.23
CA LYS A 79 3.83 15.69 7.14
C LYS A 79 4.95 16.73 7.28
N SER A 80 4.69 17.85 7.96
CA SER A 80 5.72 18.87 8.22
C SER A 80 6.85 18.34 9.11
N ASP A 81 6.61 17.26 9.85
CA ASP A 81 7.53 16.69 10.82
C ASP A 81 8.21 15.42 10.28
N ALA A 82 7.80 14.94 9.11
CA ALA A 82 8.42 13.81 8.44
C ALA A 82 9.77 14.24 7.81
N ASP A 83 10.87 13.65 8.30
CA ASP A 83 12.18 13.77 7.71
C ASP A 83 12.38 12.60 6.72
N PRO A 84 12.42 12.84 5.40
CA PRO A 84 12.52 11.79 4.40
C PRO A 84 13.85 11.02 4.45
N SER A 85 14.82 11.49 5.23
CA SER A 85 16.09 10.78 5.46
C SER A 85 16.03 9.78 6.62
N LYS A 86 14.96 9.79 7.41
CA LYS A 86 14.77 8.88 8.56
C LYS A 86 14.01 7.64 8.15
N ASN A 87 14.30 6.53 8.82
CA ASN A 87 13.48 5.32 8.75
C ASN A 87 12.05 5.62 9.24
N TYR A 88 11.05 5.03 8.60
CA TYR A 88 9.64 5.26 8.94
C TYR A 88 9.33 4.91 10.41
N ALA A 89 9.93 3.85 10.95
CA ALA A 89 9.78 3.49 12.35
C ALA A 89 10.31 4.59 13.31
N ASP A 90 11.33 5.36 12.89
CA ASP A 90 11.82 6.49 13.68
C ASP A 90 10.81 7.63 13.72
N TYR A 91 10.14 7.89 12.61
CA TYR A 91 9.06 8.88 12.55
C TYR A 91 7.86 8.48 13.43
N LEU A 92 7.48 7.20 13.42
CA LEU A 92 6.46 6.66 14.33
C LEU A 92 6.89 6.82 15.81
N ALA A 93 8.14 6.48 16.14
CA ALA A 93 8.69 6.62 17.49
C ALA A 93 8.69 8.08 17.95
N ASP A 94 9.13 9.00 17.11
CA ASP A 94 9.16 10.43 17.40
C ASP A 94 7.72 10.96 17.66
N THR A 95 6.73 10.51 16.87
CA THR A 95 5.32 10.87 17.02
C THR A 95 4.76 10.37 18.35
N VAL A 96 5.04 9.12 18.71
CA VAL A 96 4.61 8.52 19.99
C VAL A 96 5.25 9.23 21.19
N GLU A 97 6.56 9.49 21.15
CA GLU A 97 7.26 10.18 22.26
C GLU A 97 6.78 11.62 22.42
N ALA A 98 6.53 12.34 21.32
CA ALA A 98 6.00 13.71 21.35
C ALA A 98 4.59 13.78 21.98
N ASN A 99 3.82 12.71 21.90
CA ASN A 99 2.43 12.63 22.35
C ASN A 99 2.20 11.61 23.48
N LYS A 100 3.25 11.21 24.19
CA LYS A 100 3.20 10.10 25.17
C LYS A 100 2.13 10.23 26.25
N ASP A 101 1.81 11.47 26.64
CA ASP A 101 0.79 11.74 27.65
C ASP A 101 -0.65 11.40 27.19
N SER A 102 -0.83 11.13 25.89
CA SER A 102 -2.11 10.72 25.27
C SER A 102 -2.34 9.20 25.30
N PHE A 103 -1.34 8.44 25.77
CA PHE A 103 -1.39 6.97 25.78
C PHE A 103 -1.28 6.44 27.23
N THR A 104 -1.88 5.28 27.45
CA THR A 104 -1.69 4.52 28.70
C THR A 104 -0.33 3.79 28.69
N GLU A 105 0.13 3.31 29.84
CA GLU A 105 1.37 2.53 29.95
C GLU A 105 1.34 1.25 29.09
N ASP A 106 0.18 0.58 29.00
CA ASP A 106 0.00 -0.62 28.19
C ASP A 106 0.03 -0.27 26.69
N GLU A 107 -0.60 0.83 26.27
CA GLU A 107 -0.55 1.32 24.90
C GLU A 107 0.87 1.71 24.48
N LEU A 108 1.60 2.43 25.34
CA LEU A 108 3.00 2.80 25.06
C LEU A 108 3.89 1.57 24.92
N LYS A 109 3.66 0.55 25.76
CA LYS A 109 4.40 -0.71 25.62
C LYS A 109 4.10 -1.39 24.29
N THR A 110 2.84 -1.50 23.91
CA THR A 110 2.41 -2.08 22.62
C THR A 110 3.06 -1.33 21.46
N LEU A 111 2.95 0.00 21.42
CA LEU A 111 3.54 0.84 20.39
C LEU A 111 5.07 0.68 20.30
N THR A 112 5.75 0.58 21.46
CA THR A 112 7.20 0.39 21.49
C THR A 112 7.62 -0.95 20.89
N ASP A 113 6.92 -2.04 21.27
CA ASP A 113 7.18 -3.39 20.77
C ASP A 113 6.90 -3.47 19.24
N ASP A 114 5.83 -2.83 18.80
CA ASP A 114 5.45 -2.75 17.37
C ASP A 114 6.47 -1.94 16.56
N ILE A 115 6.83 -0.75 17.01
CA ILE A 115 7.83 0.12 16.36
C ILE A 115 9.18 -0.59 16.20
N GLU A 116 9.60 -1.36 17.21
CA GLU A 116 10.84 -2.15 17.09
C GLU A 116 10.73 -3.24 16.02
N THR A 117 9.54 -3.82 15.85
CA THR A 117 9.28 -4.82 14.81
C THR A 117 9.22 -4.18 13.42
N ILE A 118 8.51 -3.05 13.28
CA ILE A 118 8.44 -2.25 12.06
C ILE A 118 9.83 -1.81 11.63
N ARG A 119 10.68 -1.33 12.56
CA ARG A 119 12.07 -0.96 12.22
C ARG A 119 12.86 -2.08 11.55
N LYS A 120 12.70 -3.31 12.01
CA LYS A 120 13.36 -4.48 11.40
C LYS A 120 12.81 -4.83 10.03
N ILE A 121 11.51 -4.61 9.82
CA ILE A 121 10.86 -4.78 8.52
C ILE A 121 11.38 -3.73 7.54
N GLU A 122 11.41 -2.47 7.94
CA GLU A 122 11.93 -1.35 7.16
C GLU A 122 13.41 -1.51 6.78
N GLU A 123 14.25 -2.02 7.69
CA GLU A 123 15.64 -2.35 7.39
C GLU A 123 15.74 -3.42 6.28
N GLN A 124 14.88 -4.43 6.30
CA GLN A 124 14.83 -5.47 5.26
C GLN A 124 14.31 -4.94 3.92
N ILE A 125 13.31 -4.05 3.96
CA ILE A 125 12.81 -3.34 2.78
C ILE A 125 13.94 -2.55 2.14
N ALA A 126 14.65 -1.74 2.92
CA ALA A 126 15.77 -0.95 2.44
C ALA A 126 16.92 -1.80 1.85
N GLU A 127 17.22 -2.97 2.42
CA GLU A 127 18.21 -3.91 1.87
C GLU A 127 17.77 -4.49 0.51
N LEU A 128 16.48 -4.84 0.36
CA LEU A 128 15.93 -5.37 -0.89
C LEU A 128 15.89 -4.28 -1.98
N GLU A 129 15.50 -3.06 -1.63
CA GLU A 129 15.49 -1.92 -2.55
C GLU A 129 16.88 -1.53 -3.03
N GLN A 130 17.90 -1.54 -2.14
CA GLN A 130 19.30 -1.29 -2.52
C GLN A 130 19.87 -2.40 -3.43
N GLY A 131 19.38 -3.62 -3.32
CA GLY A 131 19.75 -4.74 -4.20
C GLY A 131 19.24 -4.62 -5.63
N THR A 132 18.19 -3.83 -5.85
CA THR A 132 17.57 -3.59 -7.16
C THR A 132 18.07 -2.32 -7.87
N THR A 133 18.80 -1.43 -7.19
CA THR A 133 19.32 -0.19 -7.76
C THR A 133 20.74 -0.32 -8.31
N THR A 134 20.87 -0.83 -9.54
CA THR A 134 21.98 -0.47 -10.42
C THR A 134 21.41 0.19 -11.67
N ALA A 135 20.83 1.40 -11.56
CA ALA A 135 20.82 2.44 -12.58
C ALA A 135 20.03 3.67 -12.08
N ASP A 136 20.74 4.80 -12.05
CA ASP A 136 20.23 6.17 -11.90
C ASP A 136 19.55 6.56 -10.56
N ASN A 137 20.43 6.84 -9.56
CA ASN A 137 20.08 7.69 -8.42
C ASN A 137 20.26 9.18 -8.80
N ALA A 138 19.15 9.86 -9.04
CA ALA A 138 19.05 11.27 -8.73
C ALA A 138 17.89 11.42 -7.73
N ALA A 139 18.21 11.74 -6.47
CA ALA A 139 17.23 12.16 -5.49
C ALA A 139 16.37 13.29 -6.10
N PRO A 140 15.03 13.28 -5.94
CA PRO A 140 14.23 14.41 -6.40
C PRO A 140 14.58 15.62 -5.54
N GLU A 141 15.41 16.52 -6.07
CA GLU A 141 15.51 17.88 -5.57
C GLU A 141 14.08 18.47 -5.60
N ASN A 142 13.71 19.06 -4.49
CA ASN A 142 12.48 19.82 -4.28
C ASN A 142 12.43 20.98 -5.28
N ASN A 143 12.01 20.69 -6.52
CA ASN A 143 11.82 21.68 -7.56
C ASN A 143 10.32 21.80 -7.83
N SER A 144 9.78 22.95 -7.52
CA SER A 144 8.38 23.35 -7.55
C SER A 144 7.72 23.32 -8.94
N GLU A 145 8.05 22.36 -9.81
CA GLU A 145 7.45 22.10 -11.11
C GLU A 145 7.46 20.60 -11.51
N ALA A 146 7.61 19.69 -10.58
CA ALA A 146 7.37 18.27 -10.89
C ALA A 146 5.90 18.10 -11.28
N ALA A 147 5.66 17.63 -12.50
CA ALA A 147 4.30 17.37 -12.96
C ALA A 147 3.63 16.37 -12.01
N SER A 148 2.37 16.65 -11.63
CA SER A 148 1.61 15.73 -10.77
C SER A 148 1.62 14.31 -11.33
N PRO A 149 1.74 13.27 -10.48
CA PRO A 149 1.72 11.87 -10.92
C PRO A 149 0.41 11.47 -11.60
N PHE A 150 -0.66 12.24 -11.46
CA PHE A 150 -1.95 11.99 -12.09
C PHE A 150 -2.17 12.75 -13.40
N ARG A 151 -1.18 13.49 -13.87
CA ARG A 151 -1.16 14.00 -15.25
C ARG A 151 -0.85 12.86 -16.20
N ASN A 152 -1.54 12.83 -17.35
CA ASN A 152 -1.49 11.72 -18.30
C ASN A 152 -1.88 10.36 -17.67
N PHE A 153 -2.74 10.40 -16.66
CA PHE A 153 -3.25 9.21 -15.98
C PHE A 153 -3.92 8.27 -16.98
N SER A 154 -3.65 6.99 -16.83
CA SER A 154 -4.32 5.94 -17.58
C SER A 154 -4.42 4.67 -16.75
N GLY A 155 -5.50 3.91 -16.94
CA GLY A 155 -5.74 2.65 -16.27
C GLY A 155 -6.96 1.95 -16.83
N GLN A 156 -7.40 0.93 -16.14
CA GLN A 156 -8.65 0.22 -16.41
C GLN A 156 -9.42 0.06 -15.10
N ASP A 157 -10.75 0.23 -15.14
CA ASP A 157 -11.55 -0.18 -14.00
C ASP A 157 -11.56 -1.72 -13.87
N LEU A 158 -12.08 -2.23 -12.75
CA LEU A 158 -12.07 -3.68 -12.51
C LEU A 158 -13.01 -4.46 -13.45
N ASP A 159 -13.85 -3.76 -14.24
CA ASP A 159 -14.68 -4.33 -15.30
C ASP A 159 -13.97 -4.31 -16.67
N GLY A 160 -12.76 -3.76 -16.74
CA GLY A 160 -11.93 -3.69 -17.95
C GLY A 160 -12.19 -2.47 -18.84
N ASN A 161 -12.97 -1.47 -18.39
CA ASN A 161 -13.17 -0.24 -19.11
C ASN A 161 -11.95 0.68 -18.97
N SER A 162 -11.48 1.27 -20.06
CA SER A 162 -10.37 2.21 -20.05
C SER A 162 -10.75 3.49 -19.28
N VAL A 163 -9.82 3.98 -18.47
CA VAL A 163 -9.91 5.24 -17.72
C VAL A 163 -8.68 6.07 -18.04
N ASP A 164 -8.85 7.34 -18.27
CA ASP A 164 -7.80 8.30 -18.57
C ASP A 164 -7.91 9.58 -17.73
N GLU A 165 -7.07 10.56 -18.00
CA GLU A 165 -7.03 11.85 -17.29
C GLU A 165 -8.33 12.63 -17.33
N SER A 166 -9.26 12.31 -18.24
CA SER A 166 -10.58 12.93 -18.28
C SER A 166 -11.41 12.64 -17.01
N LEU A 167 -11.04 11.60 -16.27
CA LEU A 167 -11.56 11.33 -14.94
C LEU A 167 -11.43 12.55 -14.02
N PHE A 168 -10.24 13.16 -13.97
CA PHE A 168 -9.99 14.32 -13.10
C PHE A 168 -10.62 15.59 -13.67
N SER A 169 -10.47 15.84 -14.98
CA SER A 169 -10.99 17.06 -15.60
C SER A 169 -12.52 17.15 -15.59
N SER A 170 -13.21 16.02 -15.43
CA SER A 170 -14.67 15.95 -15.30
C SER A 170 -15.18 16.26 -13.91
N ASN A 171 -14.31 16.30 -12.90
CA ASN A 171 -14.64 16.47 -11.50
C ASN A 171 -13.99 17.74 -10.92
N ALA A 172 -14.69 18.44 -10.04
CA ALA A 172 -14.08 19.53 -9.26
C ALA A 172 -13.02 18.99 -8.31
N VAL A 173 -13.26 17.80 -7.77
CA VAL A 173 -12.35 17.05 -6.89
C VAL A 173 -12.53 15.57 -7.10
N THR A 174 -11.43 14.83 -7.15
CA THR A 174 -11.42 13.36 -7.11
C THR A 174 -10.72 12.91 -5.82
N VAL A 175 -11.43 12.13 -5.01
CA VAL A 175 -10.86 11.43 -3.83
C VAL A 175 -10.25 10.14 -4.32
N VAL A 176 -8.95 9.95 -4.11
CA VAL A 176 -8.20 8.74 -4.48
C VAL A 176 -7.82 8.00 -3.21
N ASN A 177 -8.38 6.82 -3.01
CA ASN A 177 -8.10 5.96 -1.87
C ASN A 177 -7.17 4.82 -2.30
N PHE A 178 -6.05 4.66 -1.61
CA PHE A 178 -5.10 3.57 -1.81
C PHE A 178 -5.35 2.48 -0.77
N TRP A 179 -5.50 1.24 -1.26
CA TRP A 179 -5.85 0.10 -0.42
C TRP A 179 -5.34 -1.22 -0.98
N PHE A 180 -5.48 -2.33 -0.22
CA PHE A 180 -5.32 -3.69 -0.73
C PHE A 180 -6.19 -4.68 0.05
N THR A 181 -6.43 -5.87 -0.51
CA THR A 181 -7.42 -6.84 -0.01
C THR A 181 -7.07 -7.43 1.36
N GLY A 182 -5.78 -7.53 1.70
CA GLY A 182 -5.30 -8.00 3.00
C GLY A 182 -5.32 -6.96 4.13
N CYS A 183 -5.55 -5.68 3.80
CA CYS A 183 -5.58 -4.59 4.76
C CYS A 183 -6.96 -4.50 5.43
N LYS A 184 -7.08 -5.00 6.66
CA LYS A 184 -8.36 -5.00 7.40
C LYS A 184 -8.97 -3.60 7.57
N PRO A 185 -8.22 -2.56 8.02
CA PRO A 185 -8.78 -1.22 8.15
C PRO A 185 -9.22 -0.64 6.78
N CYS A 186 -8.50 -0.95 5.68
CA CYS A 186 -8.93 -0.53 4.36
C CYS A 186 -10.28 -1.16 3.97
N VAL A 187 -10.43 -2.45 4.23
CA VAL A 187 -11.69 -3.17 3.92
C VAL A 187 -12.85 -2.63 4.75
N ALA A 188 -12.60 -2.25 6.01
CA ALA A 188 -13.62 -1.72 6.92
C ALA A 188 -14.22 -0.39 6.43
N GLU A 189 -13.46 0.47 5.74
CA GLU A 189 -13.93 1.77 5.27
C GLU A 189 -14.62 1.74 3.88
N LEU A 190 -14.54 0.62 3.11
CA LEU A 190 -15.01 0.58 1.71
C LEU A 190 -16.48 0.98 1.55
N SER A 191 -17.36 0.56 2.45
CA SER A 191 -18.75 0.98 2.43
C SER A 191 -18.93 2.48 2.71
N LYS A 192 -18.08 3.05 3.57
CA LYS A 192 -18.08 4.48 3.88
C LYS A 192 -17.58 5.32 2.70
N LEU A 193 -16.58 4.82 1.97
CA LEU A 193 -16.11 5.43 0.72
C LEU A 193 -17.19 5.42 -0.36
N ASP A 194 -18.01 4.37 -0.44
CA ASP A 194 -19.16 4.33 -1.36
C ASP A 194 -20.24 5.36 -1.00
N GLU A 195 -20.55 5.51 0.30
CA GLU A 195 -21.47 6.58 0.78
C GLU A 195 -20.92 7.97 0.45
N LEU A 196 -19.61 8.18 0.66
CA LEU A 196 -18.93 9.43 0.31
C LEU A 196 -18.99 9.68 -1.20
N ASN A 197 -18.76 8.66 -2.04
CA ASN A 197 -18.86 8.76 -3.49
C ASN A 197 -20.26 9.22 -3.94
N ASN A 198 -21.30 8.66 -3.34
CA ASN A 198 -22.66 9.07 -3.64
C ASN A 198 -22.94 10.54 -3.27
N THR A 199 -22.36 11.00 -2.17
CA THR A 199 -22.42 12.40 -1.74
C THR A 199 -21.65 13.30 -2.70
N LEU A 200 -20.40 12.94 -3.03
CA LEU A 200 -19.51 13.73 -3.89
C LEU A 200 -20.06 13.90 -5.31
N LYS A 201 -20.70 12.89 -5.85
CA LYS A 201 -21.36 13.00 -7.17
C LYS A 201 -22.39 14.10 -7.23
N THR A 202 -23.05 14.43 -6.13
CA THR A 202 -23.97 15.57 -6.06
C THR A 202 -23.26 16.92 -5.95
N MET A 203 -21.97 16.91 -5.57
CA MET A 203 -21.13 18.10 -5.39
C MET A 203 -20.18 18.32 -6.58
N GLY A 204 -20.22 17.49 -7.62
CA GLY A 204 -19.34 17.56 -8.78
C GLY A 204 -17.98 16.88 -8.58
N GLY A 205 -17.90 15.89 -7.70
CA GLY A 205 -16.71 15.09 -7.45
C GLY A 205 -16.97 13.57 -7.55
N GLU A 206 -15.92 12.79 -7.40
CA GLU A 206 -15.97 11.33 -7.42
C GLU A 206 -14.94 10.73 -6.43
N VAL A 207 -15.24 9.54 -5.88
CA VAL A 207 -14.27 8.71 -5.19
C VAL A 207 -13.79 7.61 -6.14
N ILE A 208 -12.49 7.38 -6.20
CA ILE A 208 -11.90 6.21 -6.84
C ILE A 208 -11.02 5.44 -5.86
N GLY A 209 -10.90 4.13 -6.04
CA GLY A 209 -9.95 3.28 -5.35
C GLY A 209 -8.80 2.88 -6.28
N ILE A 210 -7.60 2.80 -5.75
CA ILE A 210 -6.46 2.15 -6.40
C ILE A 210 -6.00 1.05 -5.44
N ASN A 211 -6.26 -0.21 -5.85
CA ASN A 211 -5.76 -1.35 -5.09
C ASN A 211 -4.35 -1.68 -5.57
N THR A 212 -3.36 -1.56 -4.69
CA THR A 212 -1.94 -1.70 -5.04
C THR A 212 -1.54 -3.12 -5.46
N LYS A 213 -2.41 -4.12 -5.29
CA LYS A 213 -2.17 -5.48 -5.78
C LYS A 213 -2.75 -5.75 -7.18
N THR A 214 -3.57 -4.81 -7.72
CA THR A 214 -4.19 -4.96 -9.04
C THR A 214 -3.37 -4.34 -10.18
N PHE A 215 -2.16 -3.86 -9.90
CA PHE A 215 -1.29 -3.25 -10.92
C PHE A 215 -1.05 -4.19 -12.09
N ASP A 216 -0.77 -3.60 -13.25
CA ASP A 216 -0.42 -4.29 -14.48
C ASP A 216 -1.48 -5.30 -14.98
N GLY A 217 -2.73 -5.09 -14.56
CA GLY A 217 -3.84 -5.97 -14.94
C GLY A 217 -3.79 -7.35 -14.29
N ASN A 218 -3.23 -7.47 -13.08
CA ASN A 218 -3.20 -8.73 -12.32
C ASN A 218 -4.61 -9.28 -12.11
N GLU A 219 -5.04 -10.20 -12.99
CA GLU A 219 -6.40 -10.75 -13.02
C GLU A 219 -6.80 -11.45 -11.71
N ALA A 220 -5.86 -12.11 -11.04
CA ALA A 220 -6.15 -12.79 -9.76
C ALA A 220 -6.47 -11.76 -8.67
N ALA A 221 -5.66 -10.72 -8.53
CA ALA A 221 -5.87 -9.65 -7.57
C ALA A 221 -7.11 -8.80 -7.91
N ILE A 222 -7.38 -8.55 -9.18
CA ILE A 222 -8.59 -7.86 -9.65
C ILE A 222 -9.84 -8.62 -9.21
N LYS A 223 -9.86 -9.94 -9.43
CA LYS A 223 -10.98 -10.79 -9.01
C LYS A 223 -11.17 -10.81 -7.48
N GLU A 224 -10.07 -10.83 -6.73
CA GLU A 224 -10.10 -10.78 -5.27
C GLU A 224 -10.62 -9.43 -4.78
N ALA A 225 -10.10 -8.32 -5.32
CA ALA A 225 -10.55 -6.97 -5.01
C ALA A 225 -12.04 -6.77 -5.31
N ALA A 226 -12.51 -7.23 -6.47
CA ALA A 226 -13.93 -7.17 -6.85
C ALA A 226 -14.82 -7.93 -5.87
N ALA A 227 -14.41 -9.15 -5.43
CA ALA A 227 -15.14 -9.93 -4.46
C ALA A 227 -15.22 -9.25 -3.08
N VAL A 228 -14.14 -8.60 -2.64
CA VAL A 228 -14.11 -7.83 -1.39
C VAL A 228 -15.04 -6.62 -1.50
N LEU A 229 -14.97 -5.82 -2.57
CA LEU A 229 -15.86 -4.68 -2.81
C LEU A 229 -17.33 -5.10 -2.80
N GLU A 230 -17.68 -6.20 -3.49
CA GLU A 230 -19.03 -6.76 -3.50
C GLU A 230 -19.48 -7.15 -2.09
N SER A 231 -18.63 -7.82 -1.31
CA SER A 231 -18.93 -8.24 0.06
C SER A 231 -19.19 -7.07 1.02
N GLN A 232 -18.54 -5.92 0.78
CA GLN A 232 -18.70 -4.68 1.52
C GLN A 232 -19.83 -3.79 0.96
N GLY A 233 -20.48 -4.18 -0.15
CA GLY A 233 -21.50 -3.41 -0.83
C GLY A 233 -20.97 -2.13 -1.50
N ALA A 234 -19.67 -2.00 -1.67
CA ALA A 234 -19.00 -0.87 -2.27
C ALA A 234 -19.05 -0.96 -3.81
N LYS A 235 -19.47 0.12 -4.48
CA LYS A 235 -19.69 0.20 -5.93
C LYS A 235 -18.93 1.35 -6.59
N TYR A 236 -18.19 2.13 -5.81
CA TYR A 236 -17.37 3.19 -6.36
C TYR A 236 -16.25 2.60 -7.23
N ARG A 237 -15.82 3.37 -8.21
CA ARG A 237 -14.86 2.90 -9.22
C ARG A 237 -13.52 2.57 -8.58
N ASN A 238 -13.00 1.38 -8.88
CA ASN A 238 -11.65 0.98 -8.54
C ASN A 238 -10.85 0.75 -9.81
N ILE A 239 -9.59 1.19 -9.84
CA ILE A 239 -8.77 1.28 -11.05
C ILE A 239 -7.47 0.51 -10.85
N SER A 240 -7.18 -0.37 -11.81
CA SER A 240 -5.87 -0.98 -12.01
C SER A 240 -5.04 -0.08 -12.91
N ILE A 241 -3.80 0.21 -12.53
CA ILE A 241 -2.87 1.08 -13.24
C ILE A 241 -1.58 0.35 -13.55
N ASP A 242 -0.79 0.87 -14.49
CA ASP A 242 0.56 0.39 -14.79
C ASP A 242 1.50 0.81 -13.65
N SER A 243 2.20 -0.15 -13.04
CA SER A 243 3.15 0.07 -11.95
C SER A 243 4.33 0.97 -12.35
N ALA A 244 4.72 0.97 -13.64
CA ALA A 244 5.78 1.83 -14.17
C ALA A 244 5.32 3.26 -14.49
N SER A 245 4.00 3.54 -14.50
CA SER A 245 3.46 4.90 -14.68
C SER A 245 3.84 5.80 -13.50
N ASP A 246 3.72 7.13 -13.69
CA ASP A 246 3.97 8.08 -12.58
C ASP A 246 2.97 7.88 -11.43
N ALA A 247 1.71 7.57 -11.74
CA ALA A 247 0.70 7.22 -10.72
C ALA A 247 1.00 5.88 -10.03
N GLY A 248 1.53 4.90 -10.78
CA GLY A 248 1.92 3.60 -10.23
C GLY A 248 3.11 3.71 -9.27
N LYS A 249 4.14 4.48 -9.66
CA LYS A 249 5.27 4.77 -8.76
C LYS A 249 4.82 5.49 -7.49
N TYR A 250 3.98 6.52 -7.64
CA TYR A 250 3.42 7.23 -6.49
C TYR A 250 2.64 6.29 -5.55
N ALA A 251 1.83 5.40 -6.12
CA ALA A 251 1.06 4.43 -5.34
C ALA A 251 1.94 3.35 -4.68
N SER A 252 3.07 3.00 -5.32
CA SER A 252 4.06 2.07 -4.76
C SER A 252 4.85 2.69 -3.59
N ASP A 253 4.97 4.02 -3.54
CA ASP A 253 5.63 4.75 -2.46
C ASP A 253 4.68 5.03 -1.26
N ILE A 254 3.44 4.53 -1.28
CA ILE A 254 2.52 4.62 -0.14
C ILE A 254 2.95 3.62 0.93
N MET A 255 3.39 4.11 2.08
CA MET A 255 3.92 3.30 3.18
C MET A 255 2.90 2.97 4.27
N ALA A 256 1.76 3.64 4.30
CA ALA A 256 0.70 3.39 5.30
C ALA A 256 -0.66 3.19 4.61
N PHE A 257 -1.45 2.21 5.05
CA PHE A 257 -2.76 1.91 4.47
C PHE A 257 -3.86 1.87 5.53
N PRO A 258 -5.06 2.39 5.19
CA PRO A 258 -5.37 3.11 3.96
C PRO A 258 -4.78 4.52 3.95
N THR A 259 -4.51 5.04 2.75
CA THR A 259 -4.18 6.45 2.52
C THR A 259 -5.15 7.03 1.51
N THR A 260 -5.67 8.21 1.80
CA THR A 260 -6.59 8.93 0.92
C THR A 260 -6.03 10.31 0.58
N ILE A 261 -6.02 10.66 -0.71
CA ILE A 261 -5.59 11.97 -1.22
C ILE A 261 -6.68 12.64 -2.03
N LEU A 262 -6.55 13.93 -2.25
CA LEU A 262 -7.40 14.71 -3.14
C LEU A 262 -6.63 15.09 -4.40
N VAL A 263 -7.29 14.98 -5.55
CA VAL A 263 -6.77 15.42 -6.85
C VAL A 263 -7.74 16.40 -7.45
N ASP A 264 -7.23 17.56 -7.88
CA ASP A 264 -8.01 18.61 -8.52
C ASP A 264 -8.33 18.30 -9.99
N ARG A 265 -9.09 19.16 -10.63
CA ARG A 265 -9.48 19.10 -12.05
C ARG A 265 -8.29 19.03 -13.01
N ASN A 266 -7.14 19.56 -12.60
CA ASN A 266 -5.93 19.61 -13.42
C ASN A 266 -5.01 18.40 -13.18
N GLY A 267 -5.44 17.44 -12.39
CA GLY A 267 -4.66 16.25 -12.01
C GLY A 267 -3.59 16.56 -10.96
N ASN A 268 -3.67 17.67 -10.22
CA ASN A 268 -2.72 17.97 -9.16
C ASN A 268 -3.22 17.41 -7.83
N ILE A 269 -2.30 16.83 -7.04
CA ILE A 269 -2.57 16.49 -5.64
C ILE A 269 -2.74 17.79 -4.86
N VAL A 270 -3.82 17.92 -4.09
CA VAL A 270 -4.18 19.10 -3.30
C VAL A 270 -4.54 18.68 -1.86
N GLY A 271 -4.24 19.58 -0.92
CA GLY A 271 -4.42 19.28 0.50
C GLY A 271 -3.41 18.29 1.06
N ASP A 272 -3.67 17.83 2.28
CA ASP A 272 -2.85 16.86 2.98
C ASP A 272 -3.46 15.46 2.84
N PRO A 273 -2.67 14.39 2.64
CA PRO A 273 -3.16 13.04 2.67
C PRO A 273 -3.79 12.70 4.02
N ILE A 274 -4.90 11.99 3.99
CA ILE A 274 -5.51 11.39 5.17
C ILE A 274 -4.89 10.00 5.34
N LEU A 275 -4.24 9.77 6.47
CA LEU A 275 -3.69 8.49 6.86
C LEU A 275 -4.66 7.77 7.79
N GLY A 276 -4.88 6.48 7.53
CA GLY A 276 -5.90 5.70 8.25
C GLY A 276 -7.31 5.86 7.69
N GLY A 277 -8.24 5.03 8.17
CA GLY A 277 -9.58 4.91 7.62
C GLY A 277 -10.47 6.13 7.85
N ILE A 278 -11.34 6.43 6.89
CA ILE A 278 -12.38 7.48 7.00
C ILE A 278 -13.63 7.01 7.77
N ASP A 279 -13.65 5.78 8.25
CA ASP A 279 -14.58 5.32 9.30
C ASP A 279 -14.28 5.97 10.65
N ASN A 280 -13.06 6.45 10.88
CA ASN A 280 -12.71 7.39 11.94
C ASN A 280 -13.33 8.77 11.65
N GLN A 281 -14.05 9.33 12.64
CA GLN A 281 -14.80 10.59 12.47
C GLN A 281 -13.88 11.79 12.23
N ASP A 282 -12.73 11.86 12.90
CA ASP A 282 -11.79 12.97 12.76
C ASP A 282 -11.17 12.99 11.36
N ASN A 283 -10.80 11.80 10.82
CA ASN A 283 -10.34 11.65 9.45
C ASN A 283 -11.41 12.05 8.45
N TYR A 284 -12.66 11.61 8.66
CA TYR A 284 -13.79 11.96 7.80
C TYR A 284 -14.06 13.48 7.78
N ASP A 285 -14.08 14.11 8.96
CA ASP A 285 -14.31 15.56 9.07
C ASP A 285 -13.18 16.37 8.41
N SER A 286 -11.92 15.95 8.61
CA SER A 286 -10.76 16.55 7.93
C SER A 286 -10.85 16.40 6.42
N LEU A 287 -11.17 15.20 5.92
CA LEU A 287 -11.35 14.95 4.50
C LEU A 287 -12.46 15.83 3.91
N MET A 288 -13.63 15.91 4.57
CA MET A 288 -14.74 16.73 4.11
C MET A 288 -14.41 18.22 4.08
N GLN A 289 -13.65 18.72 5.06
CA GLN A 289 -13.19 20.10 5.07
C GLN A 289 -12.26 20.42 3.89
N GLN A 290 -11.32 19.51 3.60
CA GLN A 290 -10.43 19.65 2.45
C GLN A 290 -11.18 19.57 1.13
N ILE A 291 -12.11 18.63 0.97
CA ILE A 291 -12.99 18.50 -0.21
C ILE A 291 -13.73 19.80 -0.47
N GLN A 292 -14.36 20.39 0.56
CA GLN A 292 -15.09 21.64 0.41
C GLN A 292 -14.18 22.79 -0.06
N SER A 293 -12.98 22.87 0.50
CA SER A 293 -11.98 23.87 0.10
C SER A 293 -11.57 23.75 -1.38
N VAL A 294 -11.42 22.52 -1.88
CA VAL A 294 -11.06 22.27 -3.30
C VAL A 294 -12.22 22.64 -4.23
N ILE A 295 -13.46 22.29 -3.87
CA ILE A 295 -14.66 22.62 -4.65
C ILE A 295 -14.86 24.15 -4.70
N ASP A 296 -14.67 24.84 -3.57
CA ASP A 296 -14.79 26.31 -3.52
C ASP A 296 -13.74 26.99 -4.40
N ALA A 297 -12.50 26.46 -4.39
CA ALA A 297 -11.41 26.95 -5.25
C ALA A 297 -11.69 26.69 -6.74
N ASP A 298 -12.20 25.51 -7.11
CA ASP A 298 -12.61 25.18 -8.49
C ASP A 298 -13.69 26.13 -8.99
N SER A 299 -14.72 26.37 -8.16
CA SER A 299 -15.82 27.28 -8.49
C SER A 299 -15.41 28.73 -8.68
N ALA A 300 -14.36 29.18 -7.98
CA ALA A 300 -13.83 30.53 -8.11
C ALA A 300 -12.99 30.72 -9.39
N ASN A 301 -12.54 29.65 -10.03
CA ASN A 301 -11.70 29.65 -11.22
C ASN A 301 -12.47 29.38 -12.52
N GLN A 302 -13.77 29.13 -12.45
CA GLN A 302 -14.70 28.97 -13.59
C GLN A 302 -15.42 30.28 -13.91
#